data_f768dea5418de7c026ed5e2d368b08d7
#
_entry.id   f768dea5418de7c026ed5e2d368b08d7
#
_cell.length_a   1.000
_cell.length_b   1.000
_cell.length_c   1.000
_cell.angle_alpha   90.00
_cell.angle_beta   90.00
_cell.angle_gamma   90.00
#
_symmetry.space_group_name_H-M   'P 1'
#
loop_
_entity.id
_entity.type
_entity.pdbx_description
1 polymer ?
#
loop_
_entity_poly.entity_id
_entity_poly.type
_entity_poly.pdbx_seq_one_letter_code
_entity_poly.pdbx_strand_id
1 'polypeptide(L)'
;MSLHSMLKHILVVFILASSSLAYAFTPTGVAPAFFGPNALPVPQMLDGLTSNELQVELAADGYFGYDNSWTADVFARISAPLFTRWANLSVWMPIYEWYSQEDGTGSGAGDVYISTDVQILHNAWFKTNNAKYIPQMTIRLGMKTASGEQFSRRRHYDSPGYFFDLAMGQSIPIKDLDLRLAGSIGFLCWQTSDARQNDAVMYGLLAKLSHRYFSAQAEWGGYVGWERYGDAPMVIKLRAAGKIKGFEPFVQYQYGIKDYPFHQLRVGLAYNFVFKKLKGKDDSRP
;
A
#
# COMPACT_ATOMS: atom_id res chain seq x y z
N MET A 1 12.07 -29.75 -1.47
CA MET A 1 11.85 -28.95 -2.70
C MET A 1 13.00 -27.96 -2.78
N SER A 2 13.77 -27.93 -3.88
CA SER A 2 14.91 -27.02 -3.99
C SER A 2 14.40 -25.58 -4.16
N LEU A 3 15.15 -24.59 -3.65
CA LEU A 3 14.84 -23.15 -3.80
C LEU A 3 14.60 -22.77 -5.28
N HIS A 4 15.33 -23.40 -6.20
CA HIS A 4 15.21 -23.22 -7.63
C HIS A 4 13.86 -23.73 -8.18
N SER A 5 13.32 -24.81 -7.63
CA SER A 5 11.99 -25.32 -7.98
C SER A 5 10.90 -24.40 -7.47
N MET A 6 11.04 -23.87 -6.25
CA MET A 6 10.07 -22.95 -5.65
C MET A 6 10.02 -21.60 -6.38
N LEU A 7 11.17 -21.02 -6.73
CA LEU A 7 11.26 -19.80 -7.53
C LEU A 7 10.63 -19.94 -8.92
N LYS A 8 10.81 -21.11 -9.58
CA LYS A 8 10.15 -21.40 -10.86
C LYS A 8 8.64 -21.43 -10.73
N HIS A 9 8.09 -22.03 -9.67
CA HIS A 9 6.64 -22.08 -9.47
C HIS A 9 6.05 -20.70 -9.14
N ILE A 10 6.74 -19.89 -8.33
CA ILE A 10 6.36 -18.50 -8.06
C ILE A 10 6.38 -17.67 -9.34
N LEU A 11 7.42 -17.80 -10.17
CA LEU A 11 7.54 -17.10 -11.45
C LEU A 11 6.45 -17.53 -12.43
N VAL A 12 6.13 -18.83 -12.50
CA VAL A 12 5.06 -19.36 -13.36
C VAL A 12 3.68 -18.86 -12.90
N VAL A 13 3.40 -18.82 -11.61
CA VAL A 13 2.16 -18.26 -11.07
C VAL A 13 2.06 -16.76 -11.38
N PHE A 14 3.18 -16.02 -11.28
CA PHE A 14 3.23 -14.60 -11.62
C PHE A 14 3.00 -14.37 -13.13
N ILE A 15 3.60 -15.19 -13.98
CA ILE A 15 3.44 -15.12 -15.46
C ILE A 15 2.01 -15.53 -15.86
N LEU A 16 1.44 -16.56 -15.26
CA LEU A 16 0.06 -16.99 -15.54
C LEU A 16 -0.97 -15.98 -15.05
N ALA A 17 -0.73 -15.32 -13.91
CA ALA A 17 -1.56 -14.22 -13.44
C ALA A 17 -1.47 -13.01 -14.38
N SER A 18 -0.30 -12.71 -14.96
CA SER A 18 -0.11 -11.60 -15.88
C SER A 18 -0.69 -11.88 -17.28
N SER A 19 -0.70 -13.13 -17.76
CA SER A 19 -1.22 -13.46 -19.09
C SER A 19 -2.75 -13.46 -19.19
N SER A 20 -3.46 -13.75 -18.10
CA SER A 20 -4.92 -13.62 -18.04
C SER A 20 -5.41 -12.16 -17.95
N LEU A 21 -4.51 -11.22 -17.68
CA LEU A 21 -4.80 -9.79 -17.51
C LEU A 21 -4.73 -8.98 -18.80
N ALA A 22 -4.18 -9.54 -19.88
CA ALA A 22 -4.01 -8.83 -21.16
C ALA A 22 -5.32 -8.54 -21.93
N TYR A 23 -6.45 -9.06 -21.51
CA TYR A 23 -7.71 -8.97 -22.26
C TYR A 23 -8.73 -7.91 -21.77
N ALA A 24 -8.38 -7.09 -20.78
CA ALA A 24 -9.34 -6.14 -20.19
C ALA A 24 -8.97 -4.66 -20.38
N PHE A 25 -8.27 -4.33 -21.46
CA PHE A 25 -7.87 -2.94 -21.71
C PHE A 25 -8.89 -2.24 -22.60
N THR A 26 -9.90 -1.61 -22.00
CA THR A 26 -10.63 -0.51 -22.66
C THR A 26 -10.08 0.79 -22.07
N PRO A 27 -9.50 1.67 -22.89
CA PRO A 27 -9.13 3.01 -22.43
C PRO A 27 -10.40 3.70 -21.95
N THR A 28 -10.46 4.06 -20.69
CA THR A 28 -11.65 4.67 -20.11
C THR A 28 -11.75 6.17 -20.39
N GLY A 29 -10.75 6.77 -21.01
CA GLY A 29 -10.70 8.22 -21.25
C GLY A 29 -10.63 9.08 -19.99
N VAL A 30 -10.36 8.46 -18.82
CA VAL A 30 -10.25 9.14 -17.54
C VAL A 30 -8.81 9.57 -17.33
N ALA A 31 -8.62 10.75 -16.79
CA ALA A 31 -7.32 11.31 -16.48
C ALA A 31 -6.50 10.42 -15.53
N PRO A 32 -5.16 10.36 -15.69
CA PRO A 32 -4.30 9.58 -14.82
C PRO A 32 -4.44 10.07 -13.38
N ALA A 33 -4.37 9.13 -12.45
CA ALA A 33 -4.58 9.37 -11.03
C ALA A 33 -5.97 9.92 -10.65
N PHE A 34 -6.86 10.12 -11.60
CA PHE A 34 -8.27 10.27 -11.32
C PHE A 34 -8.93 8.89 -11.41
N PHE A 35 -9.35 8.36 -10.29
CA PHE A 35 -9.89 7.01 -10.21
C PHE A 35 -11.38 6.92 -10.58
N GLY A 36 -11.93 8.02 -11.06
CA GLY A 36 -13.35 8.14 -11.37
C GLY A 36 -14.22 8.38 -10.12
N PRO A 37 -15.52 8.64 -10.32
CA PRO A 37 -16.43 9.01 -9.23
C PRO A 37 -16.68 7.86 -8.23
N ASN A 38 -16.33 6.64 -8.59
CA ASN A 38 -16.61 5.44 -7.79
C ASN A 38 -15.34 4.71 -7.34
N ALA A 39 -14.16 5.31 -7.49
CA ALA A 39 -12.90 4.67 -7.17
C ALA A 39 -12.08 5.46 -6.16
N LEU A 40 -11.33 4.77 -5.34
CA LEU A 40 -10.31 5.29 -4.44
C LEU A 40 -8.95 4.69 -4.78
N PRO A 41 -7.83 5.35 -4.42
CA PRO A 41 -6.51 4.76 -4.55
C PRO A 41 -6.44 3.41 -3.83
N VAL A 42 -5.90 2.40 -4.51
CA VAL A 42 -5.69 1.08 -3.90
C VAL A 42 -4.76 1.24 -2.69
N PRO A 43 -5.22 0.93 -1.46
CA PRO A 43 -4.40 1.06 -0.27
C PRO A 43 -3.08 0.27 -0.38
N GLN A 44 -2.03 0.78 0.27
CA GLN A 44 -0.78 0.03 0.39
C GLN A 44 -1.03 -1.26 1.17
N MET A 45 -0.45 -2.36 0.73
CA MET A 45 -0.57 -3.64 1.40
C MET A 45 0.24 -3.69 2.70
N LEU A 46 -0.34 -4.35 3.72
CA LEU A 46 0.39 -4.74 4.91
C LEU A 46 1.10 -6.07 4.68
N ASP A 47 2.22 -6.25 5.35
CA ASP A 47 2.99 -7.50 5.30
C ASP A 47 2.71 -8.45 6.48
N GLY A 48 1.69 -8.13 7.32
CA GLY A 48 1.31 -8.92 8.50
C GLY A 48 2.13 -8.61 9.75
N LEU A 49 2.94 -7.53 9.74
CA LEU A 49 3.72 -7.09 10.89
C LEU A 49 3.42 -5.63 11.24
N THR A 50 3.43 -5.35 12.54
CA THR A 50 3.54 -3.98 13.06
C THR A 50 5.01 -3.61 13.28
N SER A 51 5.31 -2.31 13.23
CA SER A 51 6.66 -1.78 13.46
C SER A 51 6.79 -1.26 14.90
N ASN A 52 7.99 -1.37 15.46
CA ASN A 52 8.36 -0.71 16.71
C ASN A 52 9.13 0.61 16.50
N GLU A 53 9.13 1.11 15.27
CA GLU A 53 9.86 2.32 14.87
C GLU A 53 8.88 3.43 14.51
N LEU A 54 9.21 4.67 14.89
CA LEU A 54 8.62 5.85 14.27
C LEU A 54 9.26 6.03 12.90
N GLN A 55 8.46 6.02 11.86
CA GLN A 55 8.89 6.32 10.50
C GLN A 55 8.29 7.65 10.04
N VAL A 56 9.13 8.51 9.48
CA VAL A 56 8.71 9.72 8.77
C VAL A 56 9.17 9.58 7.32
N GLU A 57 8.23 9.66 6.38
CA GLU A 57 8.48 9.56 4.94
C GLU A 57 8.08 10.87 4.25
N LEU A 58 8.93 11.36 3.36
CA LEU A 58 8.67 12.47 2.45
C LEU A 58 9.03 12.02 1.04
N ALA A 59 8.15 12.29 0.07
CA ALA A 59 8.35 11.87 -1.31
C ALA A 59 7.78 12.87 -2.30
N ALA A 60 8.24 12.78 -3.54
CA ALA A 60 7.65 13.39 -4.70
C ALA A 60 7.04 12.30 -5.57
N ASP A 61 5.80 12.48 -6.00
CA ASP A 61 5.07 11.60 -6.91
C ASP A 61 4.86 12.27 -8.26
N GLY A 62 4.98 11.48 -9.31
CA GLY A 62 4.52 11.84 -10.65
C GLY A 62 3.59 10.76 -11.18
N TYR A 63 2.42 11.15 -11.66
CA TYR A 63 1.42 10.28 -12.28
C TYR A 63 1.27 10.67 -13.74
N PHE A 64 1.25 9.68 -14.62
CA PHE A 64 1.19 9.86 -16.07
C PHE A 64 0.14 8.91 -16.64
N GLY A 65 -0.77 9.43 -17.44
CA GLY A 65 -1.78 8.66 -18.15
C GLY A 65 -1.54 8.57 -19.63
N TYR A 66 -2.50 7.94 -20.32
CA TYR A 66 -2.42 7.70 -21.74
C TYR A 66 -2.96 8.86 -22.60
N ASP A 67 -3.63 9.81 -21.98
CA ASP A 67 -4.28 10.98 -22.59
C ASP A 67 -3.46 12.27 -22.44
N ASN A 68 -2.15 12.14 -22.21
CA ASN A 68 -1.22 13.24 -21.91
C ASN A 68 -1.54 14.01 -20.60
N SER A 69 -2.46 13.54 -19.79
CA SER A 69 -2.67 14.13 -18.47
C SER A 69 -1.61 13.66 -17.49
N TRP A 70 -1.30 14.52 -16.52
CA TRP A 70 -0.35 14.23 -15.47
C TRP A 70 -0.76 14.88 -14.15
N THR A 71 -0.31 14.28 -13.07
CA THR A 71 -0.39 14.85 -11.72
C THR A 71 0.98 14.69 -11.07
N ALA A 72 1.43 15.71 -10.36
CA ALA A 72 2.61 15.66 -9.51
C ALA A 72 2.22 16.07 -8.10
N ASP A 73 2.78 15.41 -7.08
CA ASP A 73 2.53 15.80 -5.70
C ASP A 73 3.75 15.66 -4.80
N VAL A 74 3.67 16.33 -3.66
CA VAL A 74 4.55 16.14 -2.52
C VAL A 74 3.77 15.34 -1.48
N PHE A 75 4.25 14.15 -1.20
CA PHE A 75 3.64 13.20 -0.28
C PHE A 75 4.35 13.18 1.07
N ALA A 76 3.61 13.11 2.16
CA ALA A 76 4.15 12.87 3.49
C ALA A 76 3.42 11.74 4.20
N ARG A 77 4.16 10.98 5.02
CA ARG A 77 3.64 9.93 5.89
C ARG A 77 4.37 9.91 7.22
N ILE A 78 3.63 9.72 8.28
CA ILE A 78 4.15 9.43 9.62
C ILE A 78 3.49 8.14 10.08
N SER A 79 4.30 7.18 10.55
CA SER A 79 3.84 5.94 11.16
C SER A 79 4.56 5.76 12.50
N ALA A 80 3.82 5.49 13.55
CA ALA A 80 4.36 5.36 14.90
C ALA A 80 3.72 4.20 15.67
N PRO A 81 4.46 3.53 16.57
CA PRO A 81 3.87 2.62 17.54
C PRO A 81 2.89 3.37 18.44
N LEU A 82 1.69 2.81 18.65
CA LEU A 82 0.64 3.36 19.48
C LEU A 82 0.64 2.64 20.84
N PHE A 83 1.30 3.24 21.83
CA PHE A 83 1.46 2.72 23.20
C PHE A 83 2.22 1.39 23.34
N THR A 84 2.24 0.57 22.30
CA THR A 84 2.87 -0.74 22.25
C THR A 84 3.44 -1.02 20.85
N ARG A 85 4.42 -1.91 20.76
CA ARG A 85 4.96 -2.39 19.46
C ARG A 85 3.95 -3.22 18.64
N TRP A 86 2.82 -3.59 19.22
CA TRP A 86 1.79 -4.42 18.62
C TRP A 86 0.65 -3.62 17.98
N ALA A 87 0.76 -2.30 18.01
CA ALA A 87 -0.19 -1.42 17.35
C ALA A 87 0.55 -0.22 16.75
N ASN A 88 0.20 0.19 15.54
CA ASN A 88 0.73 1.38 14.88
C ASN A 88 -0.41 2.33 14.52
N LEU A 89 -0.10 3.62 14.58
CA LEU A 89 -0.89 4.67 13.98
C LEU A 89 -0.13 5.23 12.78
N SER A 90 -0.78 5.37 11.66
CA SER A 90 -0.23 5.98 10.46
C SER A 90 -1.13 7.11 9.98
N VAL A 91 -0.51 8.23 9.61
CA VAL A 91 -1.17 9.36 8.97
C VAL A 91 -0.39 9.70 7.72
N TRP A 92 -1.08 9.90 6.58
CA TRP A 92 -0.44 10.31 5.35
C TRP A 92 -1.36 11.17 4.50
N MET A 93 -0.75 11.97 3.63
CA MET A 93 -1.46 12.80 2.68
C MET A 93 -0.55 13.27 1.54
N PRO A 94 -1.08 13.56 0.36
CA PRO A 94 -0.46 14.51 -0.56
C PRO A 94 -0.54 15.90 0.08
N ILE A 95 0.59 16.48 0.47
CA ILE A 95 0.63 17.82 1.09
C ILE A 95 0.17 18.87 0.11
N TYR A 96 0.62 18.73 -1.13
CA TYR A 96 0.27 19.61 -2.22
C TYR A 96 0.40 18.86 -3.54
N GLU A 97 -0.55 19.04 -4.44
CA GLU A 97 -0.57 18.42 -5.75
C GLU A 97 -0.87 19.43 -6.85
N TRP A 98 -0.30 19.19 -8.02
CA TRP A 98 -0.55 19.90 -9.28
C TRP A 98 -1.04 18.90 -10.30
N TYR A 99 -2.03 19.29 -11.08
CA TYR A 99 -2.53 18.44 -12.15
C TYR A 99 -2.72 19.23 -13.46
N SER A 100 -2.58 18.50 -14.57
CA SER A 100 -2.91 18.99 -15.90
C SER A 100 -3.70 17.91 -16.63
N GLN A 101 -4.88 18.27 -17.10
CA GLN A 101 -5.82 17.39 -17.78
C GLN A 101 -6.38 18.13 -19.00
N GLU A 102 -7.08 17.40 -19.89
CA GLU A 102 -7.67 17.98 -21.10
C GLU A 102 -8.59 19.16 -20.81
N ASP A 103 -9.36 19.09 -19.72
CA ASP A 103 -10.34 20.10 -19.32
C ASP A 103 -9.78 21.19 -18.39
N GLY A 104 -8.46 21.20 -18.12
CA GLY A 104 -7.78 22.25 -17.38
C GLY A 104 -6.66 21.81 -16.46
N THR A 105 -6.04 22.81 -15.83
CA THR A 105 -4.96 22.65 -14.84
C THR A 105 -5.40 23.17 -13.49
N GLY A 106 -4.81 22.66 -12.42
CA GLY A 106 -5.07 23.13 -11.07
C GLY A 106 -4.05 22.62 -10.05
N SER A 107 -4.23 23.05 -8.83
CA SER A 107 -3.39 22.63 -7.70
C SER A 107 -4.15 22.77 -6.39
N GLY A 108 -3.74 22.02 -5.36
CA GLY A 108 -4.34 22.08 -4.02
C GLY A 108 -3.79 21.01 -3.09
N ALA A 109 -4.19 21.03 -1.83
CA ALA A 109 -3.87 20.01 -0.86
C ALA A 109 -4.71 18.76 -1.09
N GLY A 110 -4.13 17.58 -0.89
CA GLY A 110 -4.84 16.31 -0.97
C GLY A 110 -5.57 15.95 0.32
N ASP A 111 -6.27 14.82 0.30
CA ASP A 111 -6.98 14.29 1.46
C ASP A 111 -6.05 13.67 2.49
N VAL A 112 -6.44 13.75 3.75
CA VAL A 112 -5.77 13.08 4.85
C VAL A 112 -6.27 11.65 4.98
N TYR A 113 -5.33 10.72 5.12
CA TYR A 113 -5.57 9.32 5.44
C TYR A 113 -5.05 9.01 6.83
N ILE A 114 -5.78 8.21 7.57
CA ILE A 114 -5.42 7.76 8.92
C ILE A 114 -5.68 6.26 8.99
N SER A 115 -4.73 5.50 9.54
CA SER A 115 -4.96 4.08 9.84
C SER A 115 -4.36 3.66 11.17
N THR A 116 -4.96 2.63 11.76
CA THR A 116 -4.42 1.92 12.91
C THR A 116 -4.25 0.46 12.53
N ASP A 117 -3.03 -0.06 12.70
CA ASP A 117 -2.68 -1.45 12.44
C ASP A 117 -2.45 -2.16 13.77
N VAL A 118 -3.07 -3.31 14.00
CA VAL A 118 -2.95 -4.09 15.23
C VAL A 118 -2.47 -5.50 14.91
N GLN A 119 -1.40 -5.93 15.59
CA GLN A 119 -0.92 -7.30 15.51
C GLN A 119 -1.88 -8.22 16.27
N ILE A 120 -2.46 -9.19 15.58
CA ILE A 120 -3.40 -10.16 16.18
C ILE A 120 -2.81 -11.56 16.31
N LEU A 121 -1.72 -11.85 15.59
CA LEU A 121 -0.95 -13.07 15.72
C LEU A 121 0.53 -12.77 15.41
N HIS A 122 1.42 -13.21 16.31
CA HIS A 122 2.86 -13.06 16.11
C HIS A 122 3.61 -14.30 16.60
N ASN A 123 4.54 -14.80 15.81
CA ASN A 123 5.29 -16.01 16.12
C ASN A 123 6.09 -15.94 17.42
N ALA A 124 6.59 -14.76 17.81
CA ALA A 124 7.33 -14.56 19.07
C ALA A 124 6.45 -14.75 20.34
N TRP A 125 5.14 -14.84 20.21
CA TRP A 125 4.26 -15.12 21.35
C TRP A 125 4.27 -16.60 21.77
N PHE A 126 4.83 -17.47 20.93
CA PHE A 126 4.83 -18.91 21.14
C PHE A 126 6.23 -19.41 21.52
N LYS A 127 6.33 -20.10 22.65
CA LYS A 127 7.56 -20.71 23.17
C LYS A 127 7.74 -22.14 22.64
N THR A 128 7.70 -22.33 21.33
CA THR A 128 7.85 -23.64 20.69
C THR A 128 8.89 -23.62 19.59
N ASN A 129 9.58 -24.74 19.37
CA ASN A 129 10.55 -24.89 18.28
C ASN A 129 9.93 -24.64 16.88
N ASN A 130 8.62 -24.80 16.77
CA ASN A 130 7.88 -24.59 15.54
C ASN A 130 7.33 -23.16 15.39
N ALA A 131 7.59 -22.26 16.35
CA ALA A 131 7.10 -20.88 16.32
C ALA A 131 7.48 -20.15 15.02
N LYS A 132 8.64 -20.45 14.43
CA LYS A 132 9.10 -19.88 13.16
C LYS A 132 8.18 -20.17 11.95
N TYR A 133 7.32 -21.18 12.05
CA TYR A 133 6.35 -21.53 11.01
C TYR A 133 4.97 -20.91 11.24
N ILE A 134 4.77 -20.24 12.37
CA ILE A 134 3.53 -19.55 12.69
C ILE A 134 3.52 -18.23 11.90
N PRO A 135 2.54 -17.99 11.03
CA PRO A 135 2.44 -16.73 10.30
C PRO A 135 2.16 -15.56 11.25
N GLN A 136 2.52 -14.37 10.84
CA GLN A 136 2.14 -13.15 11.53
C GLN A 136 0.91 -12.55 10.87
N MET A 137 -0.01 -12.02 11.68
CA MET A 137 -1.25 -11.44 11.19
C MET A 137 -1.50 -10.08 11.81
N THR A 138 -1.87 -9.12 10.96
CA THR A 138 -2.31 -7.79 11.37
C THR A 138 -3.70 -7.51 10.85
N ILE A 139 -4.47 -6.75 11.61
CA ILE A 139 -5.70 -6.12 11.15
C ILE A 139 -5.46 -4.63 11.04
N ARG A 140 -5.94 -4.01 9.98
CA ARG A 140 -5.91 -2.56 9.79
C ARG A 140 -7.33 -2.01 9.73
N LEU A 141 -7.51 -0.86 10.38
CA LEU A 141 -8.66 0.01 10.21
C LEU A 141 -8.15 1.34 9.68
N GLY A 142 -8.67 1.80 8.57
CA GLY A 142 -8.25 3.03 7.94
C GLY A 142 -9.42 3.88 7.46
N MET A 143 -9.15 5.16 7.32
CA MET A 143 -10.09 6.12 6.76
C MET A 143 -9.37 7.12 5.87
N LYS A 144 -10.07 7.58 4.84
CA LYS A 144 -9.76 8.73 4.03
C LYS A 144 -10.78 9.82 4.38
N THR A 145 -10.29 11.01 4.65
CA THR A 145 -11.16 12.18 4.86
C THR A 145 -11.52 12.83 3.52
N ALA A 146 -12.49 13.71 3.52
CA ALA A 146 -12.81 14.62 2.41
C ALA A 146 -12.27 16.03 2.76
N SER A 147 -10.99 16.12 3.10
CA SER A 147 -10.37 17.36 3.58
C SER A 147 -9.53 18.09 2.54
N GLY A 148 -9.35 17.50 1.36
CA GLY A 148 -8.60 18.12 0.27
C GLY A 148 -9.29 19.36 -0.29
N GLU A 149 -8.51 20.20 -0.95
CA GLU A 149 -9.04 21.38 -1.63
C GLU A 149 -9.82 21.01 -2.91
N GLN A 150 -10.65 21.91 -3.40
CA GLN A 150 -11.51 21.65 -4.56
C GLN A 150 -10.76 21.13 -5.80
N PHE A 151 -9.50 21.50 -5.95
CA PHE A 151 -8.68 21.08 -7.08
C PHE A 151 -8.26 19.62 -6.99
N SER A 152 -8.09 19.07 -5.79
CA SER A 152 -7.76 17.66 -5.59
C SER A 152 -8.91 16.70 -5.90
N ARG A 153 -10.14 17.21 -6.00
CA ARG A 153 -11.32 16.44 -6.42
C ARG A 153 -11.14 15.75 -7.76
N ARG A 154 -10.36 16.33 -8.65
CA ARG A 154 -10.13 15.75 -9.97
C ARG A 154 -9.23 14.52 -9.94
N ARG A 155 -8.43 14.37 -8.91
CA ARG A 155 -7.60 13.20 -8.71
C ARG A 155 -8.27 12.14 -7.84
N HIS A 156 -8.77 12.59 -6.70
CA HIS A 156 -9.50 11.74 -5.76
C HIS A 156 -10.90 12.28 -5.65
N TYR A 157 -11.88 11.44 -5.81
CA TYR A 157 -13.23 11.89 -5.54
C TYR A 157 -13.28 12.42 -4.10
N ASP A 158 -13.73 13.68 -3.93
CA ASP A 158 -13.77 14.37 -2.63
C ASP A 158 -14.86 13.77 -1.75
N SER A 159 -14.61 12.57 -1.27
CA SER A 159 -15.54 11.81 -0.45
C SER A 159 -14.79 11.07 0.66
N PRO A 160 -15.40 10.94 1.84
CA PRO A 160 -14.86 10.10 2.89
C PRO A 160 -14.88 8.64 2.46
N GLY A 161 -13.88 7.88 2.90
CA GLY A 161 -13.81 6.44 2.68
C GLY A 161 -13.25 5.74 3.90
N TYR A 162 -13.67 4.49 4.09
CA TYR A 162 -13.20 3.62 5.16
C TYR A 162 -12.74 2.32 4.56
N PHE A 163 -11.69 1.76 5.13
CA PHE A 163 -11.23 0.44 4.73
C PHE A 163 -10.74 -0.34 5.94
N PHE A 164 -10.91 -1.64 5.88
CA PHE A 164 -10.29 -2.55 6.83
C PHE A 164 -9.77 -3.76 6.08
N ASP A 165 -8.65 -4.29 6.51
CA ASP A 165 -8.08 -5.49 5.94
C ASP A 165 -7.35 -6.33 6.99
N LEU A 166 -7.35 -7.61 6.76
CA LEU A 166 -6.58 -8.62 7.44
C LEU A 166 -5.42 -9.00 6.52
N ALA A 167 -4.20 -8.83 7.01
CA ALA A 167 -3.00 -9.28 6.32
C ALA A 167 -2.34 -10.42 7.09
N MET A 168 -1.89 -11.43 6.36
CA MET A 168 -1.14 -12.56 6.90
C MET A 168 0.16 -12.72 6.12
N GLY A 169 1.29 -12.83 6.83
CA GLY A 169 2.60 -12.95 6.21
C GLY A 169 3.51 -13.92 6.93
N GLN A 170 4.48 -14.42 6.19
CA GLN A 170 5.50 -15.35 6.67
C GLN A 170 6.86 -14.95 6.12
N SER A 171 7.88 -14.92 7.01
CA SER A 171 9.29 -14.71 6.65
C SER A 171 10.00 -16.03 6.40
N ILE A 172 10.80 -16.07 5.35
CA ILE A 172 11.64 -17.19 4.95
C ILE A 172 13.08 -16.70 4.89
N PRO A 173 13.92 -17.04 5.88
CA PRO A 173 15.33 -16.65 5.87
C PRO A 173 16.08 -17.37 4.75
N ILE A 174 16.84 -16.62 3.94
CA ILE A 174 17.65 -17.14 2.82
C ILE A 174 19.07 -16.55 2.97
N LYS A 175 19.94 -17.20 3.70
CA LYS A 175 21.29 -16.69 4.05
C LYS A 175 21.19 -15.31 4.72
N ASP A 176 21.75 -14.28 4.09
CA ASP A 176 21.75 -12.89 4.58
C ASP A 176 20.49 -12.10 4.18
N LEU A 177 19.54 -12.76 3.52
CA LEU A 177 18.29 -12.19 3.05
C LEU A 177 17.11 -12.74 3.84
N ASP A 178 16.07 -11.93 4.01
CA ASP A 178 14.76 -12.34 4.49
C ASP A 178 13.73 -12.14 3.38
N LEU A 179 13.12 -13.22 2.91
CA LEU A 179 12.02 -13.17 1.97
C LEU A 179 10.71 -13.25 2.74
N ARG A 180 9.97 -12.15 2.74
CA ARG A 180 8.62 -12.10 3.32
C ARG A 180 7.58 -12.21 2.24
N LEU A 181 6.65 -13.15 2.39
CA LEU A 181 5.47 -13.30 1.56
C LEU A 181 4.25 -12.99 2.40
N ALA A 182 3.33 -12.21 1.85
CA ALA A 182 2.09 -11.88 2.53
C ALA A 182 0.91 -11.82 1.55
N GLY A 183 -0.27 -12.07 2.10
CA GLY A 183 -1.54 -11.86 1.42
C GLY A 183 -2.49 -11.07 2.29
N SER A 184 -3.40 -10.33 1.69
CA SER A 184 -4.44 -9.60 2.40
C SER A 184 -5.80 -9.75 1.74
N ILE A 185 -6.82 -9.67 2.59
CA ILE A 185 -8.21 -9.56 2.18
C ILE A 185 -8.89 -8.54 3.07
N GLY A 186 -9.80 -7.77 2.51
CA GLY A 186 -10.44 -6.71 3.25
C GLY A 186 -11.66 -6.16 2.56
N PHE A 187 -12.08 -5.03 3.07
CA PHE A 187 -13.27 -4.34 2.64
C PHE A 187 -12.99 -2.85 2.56
N LEU A 188 -13.52 -2.20 1.56
CA LEU A 188 -13.40 -0.77 1.33
C LEU A 188 -14.79 -0.22 1.04
N CYS A 189 -15.09 0.90 1.67
CA CYS A 189 -16.38 1.56 1.58
C CYS A 189 -16.15 3.06 1.45
N TRP A 190 -16.81 3.71 0.51
CA TRP A 190 -16.70 5.16 0.34
C TRP A 190 -18.01 5.77 -0.16
N GLN A 191 -18.18 7.01 0.17
CA GLN A 191 -19.31 7.78 -0.31
C GLN A 191 -19.05 8.23 -1.76
N THR A 192 -19.99 7.94 -2.64
CA THR A 192 -19.99 8.40 -4.03
C THR A 192 -20.89 9.63 -4.20
N SER A 193 -21.05 10.10 -5.44
CA SER A 193 -22.03 11.12 -5.79
C SER A 193 -23.44 10.72 -5.37
N ASP A 194 -24.33 11.71 -5.20
CA ASP A 194 -25.74 11.52 -4.82
C ASP A 194 -25.95 10.83 -3.45
N ALA A 195 -25.02 11.00 -2.51
CA ALA A 195 -25.05 10.39 -1.19
C ALA A 195 -25.16 8.84 -1.20
N ARG A 196 -24.72 8.21 -2.28
CA ARG A 196 -24.61 6.75 -2.37
C ARG A 196 -23.32 6.28 -1.70
N GLN A 197 -23.34 5.05 -1.27
CA GLN A 197 -22.17 4.35 -0.74
C GLN A 197 -21.80 3.23 -1.70
N ASN A 198 -20.54 3.18 -2.09
CA ASN A 198 -19.99 2.04 -2.83
C ASN A 198 -19.12 1.20 -1.91
N ASP A 199 -19.32 -0.08 -1.94
CA ASP A 199 -18.63 -1.07 -1.13
C ASP A 199 -17.84 -2.00 -2.04
N ALA A 200 -16.65 -2.42 -1.58
CA ALA A 200 -15.80 -3.28 -2.38
C ALA A 200 -15.02 -4.28 -1.52
N VAL A 201 -14.80 -5.46 -2.06
CA VAL A 201 -13.85 -6.42 -1.51
C VAL A 201 -12.45 -6.04 -1.97
N MET A 202 -11.52 -5.86 -1.02
CA MET A 202 -10.10 -5.65 -1.28
C MET A 202 -9.33 -6.96 -1.21
N TYR A 203 -8.25 -7.04 -1.98
CA TYR A 203 -7.35 -8.19 -1.98
C TYR A 203 -5.94 -7.76 -2.40
N GLY A 204 -4.95 -8.58 -2.02
CA GLY A 204 -3.61 -8.36 -2.51
C GLY A 204 -2.59 -9.40 -2.07
N LEU A 205 -1.46 -9.38 -2.76
CA LEU A 205 -0.27 -10.20 -2.50
C LEU A 205 0.96 -9.29 -2.42
N LEU A 206 1.88 -9.64 -1.54
CA LEU A 206 3.13 -8.92 -1.33
C LEU A 206 4.29 -9.90 -1.24
N ALA A 207 5.38 -9.57 -1.91
CA ALA A 207 6.67 -10.20 -1.75
C ALA A 207 7.72 -9.12 -1.44
N LYS A 208 8.43 -9.25 -0.30
CA LYS A 208 9.46 -8.31 0.14
C LYS A 208 10.74 -9.07 0.44
N LEU A 209 11.80 -8.67 -0.23
CA LEU A 209 13.15 -9.14 0.02
C LEU A 209 13.89 -8.09 0.84
N SER A 210 14.42 -8.48 1.99
CA SER A 210 15.14 -7.58 2.89
C SER A 210 16.56 -8.05 3.12
N HIS A 211 17.49 -7.11 3.06
CA HIS A 211 18.88 -7.24 3.43
C HIS A 211 19.25 -6.13 4.42
N ARG A 212 20.37 -6.24 5.10
CA ARG A 212 20.85 -5.19 6.02
C ARG A 212 21.08 -3.82 5.37
N TYR A 213 21.34 -3.78 4.05
CA TYR A 213 21.66 -2.54 3.31
C TYR A 213 20.57 -2.10 2.34
N PHE A 214 19.64 -2.99 2.00
CA PHE A 214 18.58 -2.65 1.04
C PHE A 214 17.32 -3.49 1.26
N SER A 215 16.25 -3.07 0.65
CA SER A 215 15.04 -3.88 0.48
C SER A 215 14.45 -3.70 -0.90
N ALA A 216 13.77 -4.74 -1.39
CA ALA A 216 12.99 -4.71 -2.62
C ALA A 216 11.62 -5.31 -2.33
N GLN A 217 10.55 -4.70 -2.84
CA GLN A 217 9.19 -5.11 -2.59
C GLN A 217 8.40 -5.09 -3.89
N ALA A 218 7.56 -6.10 -4.07
CA ALA A 218 6.57 -6.17 -5.12
C ALA A 218 5.20 -6.40 -4.48
N GLU A 219 4.22 -5.60 -4.88
CA GLU A 219 2.83 -5.72 -4.47
C GLU A 219 1.96 -5.89 -5.72
N TRP A 220 0.95 -6.72 -5.60
CA TRP A 220 -0.16 -6.80 -6.53
C TRP A 220 -1.44 -6.74 -5.73
N GLY A 221 -2.37 -5.86 -6.08
CA GLY A 221 -3.60 -5.74 -5.33
C GLY A 221 -4.61 -4.84 -6.02
N GLY A 222 -5.80 -4.85 -5.47
CA GLY A 222 -6.92 -4.11 -5.98
C GLY A 222 -8.16 -4.30 -5.11
N TYR A 223 -9.27 -3.86 -5.65
CA TYR A 223 -10.58 -4.13 -5.06
C TYR A 223 -11.64 -4.28 -6.14
N VAL A 224 -12.77 -4.85 -5.79
CA VAL A 224 -13.93 -5.03 -6.68
C VAL A 224 -15.16 -4.49 -5.98
N GLY A 225 -15.69 -3.39 -6.48
CA GLY A 225 -16.98 -2.84 -6.08
C GLY A 225 -18.13 -3.67 -6.66
N TRP A 226 -19.25 -3.74 -5.95
CA TRP A 226 -20.41 -4.51 -6.39
C TRP A 226 -21.62 -3.66 -6.80
N GLU A 227 -21.49 -2.36 -6.84
CA GLU A 227 -22.49 -1.54 -7.53
C GLU A 227 -22.53 -1.89 -9.03
N ARG A 228 -23.63 -1.58 -9.70
CA ARG A 228 -23.89 -1.95 -11.12
C ARG A 228 -22.78 -1.52 -12.08
N TYR A 229 -22.06 -0.45 -11.76
CA TYR A 229 -20.89 0.08 -12.48
C TYR A 229 -19.70 0.20 -11.53
N GLY A 230 -19.59 -0.76 -10.60
CA GLY A 230 -18.53 -0.76 -9.61
C GLY A 230 -17.16 -0.86 -10.24
N ASP A 231 -16.26 0.03 -9.84
CA ASP A 231 -14.88 0.01 -10.26
C ASP A 231 -14.16 -1.21 -9.71
N ALA A 232 -13.24 -1.75 -10.48
CA ALA A 232 -12.40 -2.87 -10.08
C ALA A 232 -10.92 -2.57 -10.35
N PRO A 233 -10.36 -1.48 -9.80
CA PRO A 233 -8.99 -1.08 -10.05
C PRO A 233 -8.02 -2.13 -9.51
N MET A 234 -6.98 -2.37 -10.29
CA MET A 234 -5.91 -3.31 -9.97
C MET A 234 -4.57 -2.67 -10.29
N VAL A 235 -3.62 -2.80 -9.40
CA VAL A 235 -2.29 -2.21 -9.53
C VAL A 235 -1.17 -3.21 -9.24
N ILE A 236 -0.02 -2.98 -9.85
CA ILE A 236 1.27 -3.53 -9.43
C ILE A 236 2.12 -2.37 -8.91
N LYS A 237 2.78 -2.58 -7.76
CA LYS A 237 3.76 -1.65 -7.19
C LYS A 237 5.09 -2.35 -7.00
N LEU A 238 6.16 -1.69 -7.38
CA LEU A 238 7.52 -2.13 -7.18
C LEU A 238 8.26 -1.05 -6.39
N ARG A 239 8.88 -1.40 -5.27
CA ARG A 239 9.65 -0.48 -4.44
C ARG A 239 11.04 -1.04 -4.20
N ALA A 240 12.07 -0.20 -4.35
CA ALA A 240 13.43 -0.49 -3.96
C ALA A 240 13.91 0.61 -3.00
N ALA A 241 14.58 0.21 -1.91
CA ALA A 241 15.07 1.14 -0.91
C ALA A 241 16.46 0.76 -0.41
N GLY A 242 17.29 1.78 -0.16
CA GLY A 242 18.56 1.64 0.55
C GLY A 242 18.35 1.79 2.08
N LYS A 243 19.27 1.27 2.90
CA LYS A 243 19.24 1.40 4.37
C LYS A 243 20.56 1.97 4.85
N ILE A 244 20.57 3.23 5.28
CA ILE A 244 21.77 3.97 5.67
C ILE A 244 21.54 4.68 7.00
N LYS A 245 21.98 4.10 8.11
CA LYS A 245 21.91 4.72 9.46
C LYS A 245 20.53 5.32 9.82
N GLY A 246 19.45 4.58 9.58
CA GLY A 246 18.09 5.03 9.83
C GLY A 246 17.43 5.74 8.65
N PHE A 247 18.20 6.26 7.69
CA PHE A 247 17.68 6.77 6.44
C PHE A 247 17.39 5.65 5.45
N GLU A 248 16.27 5.79 4.75
CA GLU A 248 15.79 4.85 3.74
C GLU A 248 15.42 5.64 2.47
N PRO A 249 16.40 6.02 1.61
CA PRO A 249 16.10 6.54 0.28
C PRO A 249 15.43 5.43 -0.54
N PHE A 250 14.39 5.78 -1.30
CA PHE A 250 13.66 4.80 -2.08
C PHE A 250 13.15 5.35 -3.40
N VAL A 251 12.89 4.43 -4.30
CA VAL A 251 12.11 4.62 -5.52
C VAL A 251 10.98 3.60 -5.57
N GLN A 252 9.81 4.04 -5.99
CA GLN A 252 8.65 3.17 -6.18
C GLN A 252 8.04 3.47 -7.55
N TYR A 253 7.71 2.41 -8.25
CA TYR A 253 6.93 2.47 -9.48
C TYR A 253 5.61 1.74 -9.27
N GLN A 254 4.52 2.33 -9.77
CA GLN A 254 3.20 1.70 -9.77
C GLN A 254 2.61 1.77 -11.17
N TYR A 255 1.94 0.71 -11.55
CA TYR A 255 1.21 0.60 -12.79
C TYR A 255 -0.23 0.17 -12.53
N GLY A 256 -1.19 0.92 -13.07
CA GLY A 256 -2.60 0.55 -13.10
C GLY A 256 -2.85 -0.47 -14.21
N ILE A 257 -3.26 -1.69 -13.83
CA ILE A 257 -3.47 -2.80 -14.77
C ILE A 257 -4.89 -2.80 -15.30
N LYS A 258 -5.84 -2.47 -14.45
CA LYS A 258 -7.26 -2.56 -14.76
C LYS A 258 -8.00 -1.32 -14.30
N ASP A 259 -9.02 -0.95 -15.02
CA ASP A 259 -9.94 0.18 -14.92
C ASP A 259 -9.28 1.53 -15.16
N TYR A 260 -8.25 1.89 -14.42
CA TYR A 260 -7.60 3.21 -14.54
C TYR A 260 -6.12 3.01 -14.86
N PRO A 261 -5.76 2.89 -16.16
CA PRO A 261 -4.38 2.71 -16.57
C PRO A 261 -3.58 3.99 -16.36
N PHE A 262 -2.54 3.90 -15.56
CA PHE A 262 -1.63 5.01 -15.28
C PHE A 262 -0.27 4.49 -14.85
N HIS A 263 0.73 5.34 -14.98
CA HIS A 263 2.05 5.12 -14.43
C HIS A 263 2.26 6.08 -13.27
N GLN A 264 2.78 5.60 -12.15
CA GLN A 264 3.23 6.43 -11.04
C GLN A 264 4.70 6.16 -10.76
N LEU A 265 5.49 7.21 -10.65
CA LEU A 265 6.85 7.17 -10.13
C LEU A 265 6.91 7.99 -8.85
N ARG A 266 7.34 7.36 -7.76
CA ARG A 266 7.57 7.99 -6.46
C ARG A 266 9.05 7.90 -6.12
N VAL A 267 9.65 9.01 -5.73
CA VAL A 267 11.02 9.09 -5.21
C VAL A 267 10.98 9.77 -3.87
N GLY A 268 11.59 9.17 -2.85
CA GLY A 268 11.48 9.71 -1.51
C GLY A 268 12.56 9.24 -0.56
N LEU A 269 12.44 9.75 0.65
CA LEU A 269 13.29 9.45 1.78
C LEU A 269 12.42 9.15 2.99
N ALA A 270 12.64 8.02 3.63
CA ALA A 270 12.10 7.74 4.95
C ALA A 270 13.22 7.78 5.99
N TYR A 271 12.86 8.15 7.22
CA TYR A 271 13.74 8.08 8.38
C TYR A 271 13.07 7.30 9.49
N ASN A 272 13.78 6.30 10.01
CA ASN A 272 13.31 5.37 11.03
C ASN A 272 13.95 5.67 12.37
N PHE A 273 13.13 5.97 13.40
CA PHE A 273 13.56 6.17 14.78
C PHE A 273 13.19 4.96 15.62
N VAL A 274 14.18 4.34 16.25
CA VAL A 274 13.93 3.22 17.17
C VAL A 274 13.65 3.74 18.58
N PHE A 275 12.46 3.46 19.11
CA PHE A 275 12.14 3.78 20.49
C PHE A 275 12.81 2.79 21.45
N LYS A 276 13.92 3.19 22.07
CA LYS A 276 14.65 2.36 23.07
C LYS A 276 13.79 1.91 24.23
N LYS A 277 12.77 2.68 24.61
CA LYS A 277 11.88 2.43 25.76
C LYS A 277 10.88 1.30 25.54
N LEU A 278 10.54 0.99 24.29
CA LEU A 278 9.66 -0.13 23.94
C LEU A 278 10.38 -1.49 23.92
N LYS A 279 11.72 -1.48 23.98
CA LYS A 279 12.57 -2.69 24.08
C LYS A 279 12.56 -3.38 25.44
N GLY A 280 12.04 -2.75 26.48
CA GLY A 280 12.54 -3.02 27.83
C GLY A 280 11.70 -3.92 28.73
N LYS A 281 10.47 -4.31 28.43
CA LYS A 281 9.67 -5.07 29.42
C LYS A 281 8.81 -6.21 28.89
N ASP A 282 8.71 -6.41 27.59
CA ASP A 282 7.72 -7.34 27.01
C ASP A 282 8.31 -8.56 26.28
N ASP A 283 9.63 -8.73 26.26
CA ASP A 283 10.24 -9.92 25.67
C ASP A 283 10.03 -11.19 26.53
N SER A 284 9.36 -11.07 27.69
CA SER A 284 9.16 -12.15 28.65
C SER A 284 7.68 -12.52 28.91
N ARG A 285 6.72 -11.95 28.20
CA ARG A 285 5.32 -12.34 28.40
C ARG A 285 4.83 -13.25 27.28
N PRO A 286 4.08 -14.29 27.66
CA PRO A 286 3.46 -15.22 26.73
C PRO A 286 2.34 -14.57 25.95
#